data_58dd612f260375df404482b0dffb9e91
#
_entry.id   58dd612f260375df404482b0dffb9e91
#
_cell.length_a   1.000
_cell.length_b   1.000
_cell.length_c   1.000
_cell.angle_alpha   90.00
_cell.angle_beta   90.00
_cell.angle_gamma   90.00
#
_symmetry.space_group_name_H-M   'P 1'
#
loop_
_entity.id
_entity.type
_entity.pdbx_description
1 polymer ?
#
loop_
_entity_poly.entity_id
_entity_poly.type
_entity_poly.pdbx_seq_one_letter_code
_entity_poly.pdbx_strand_id
1 'polypeptide(L)'
;MGTLARALMRVVLDSNVLLSALISPHGSPDVIYRAWRAARFEIVTSTTQLDELRRASRYPKFKAVLLPHRVGAMVNNLQRALVLDRPPTDIEADDPFDAFLLAMAIASDADYLVTCDHRAGLLQRVHIGRTRIVTPVAFCAEAL
;
A
#
# COMPACT_ATOMS: atom_id res chain seq x y z
N MET A 1 -1.84 32.24 6.17
CA MET A 1 -2.70 31.37 5.93
C MET A 1 -2.37 30.09 6.42
N GLY A 2 -3.06 29.58 7.09
CA GLY A 2 -2.76 28.32 7.64
C GLY A 2 -2.50 27.27 6.56
N THR A 3 -1.80 26.26 6.95
CA THR A 3 -1.64 25.09 6.12
C THR A 3 -3.00 24.52 5.81
N LEU A 4 -3.26 24.29 4.55
CA LEU A 4 -4.48 23.59 4.18
C LEU A 4 -4.37 22.15 4.65
N ALA A 5 -5.33 21.72 5.44
CA ALA A 5 -5.41 20.32 5.79
C ALA A 5 -5.71 19.52 4.53
N ARG A 6 -5.09 18.36 4.40
CA ARG A 6 -5.40 17.45 3.31
C ARG A 6 -6.85 17.00 3.43
N ALA A 7 -7.58 17.02 2.31
CA ALA A 7 -8.98 16.60 2.30
C ALA A 7 -9.13 15.14 2.66
N LEU A 8 -8.14 14.30 2.28
CA LEU A 8 -8.16 12.87 2.52
C LEU A 8 -6.84 12.43 3.14
N MET A 9 -6.91 11.43 4.00
CA MET A 9 -5.69 10.79 4.51
C MET A 9 -4.96 10.08 3.37
N ARG A 10 -3.65 9.94 3.52
CA ARG A 10 -2.78 9.24 2.59
C ARG A 10 -2.33 7.92 3.17
N VAL A 11 -2.41 6.86 2.35
CA VAL A 11 -2.18 5.50 2.79
C VAL A 11 -1.24 4.80 1.82
N VAL A 12 -0.16 4.22 2.35
CA VAL A 12 0.70 3.31 1.60
C VAL A 12 0.22 1.89 1.87
N LEU A 13 -0.05 1.12 0.82
CA LEU A 13 -0.44 -0.28 0.95
C LEU A 13 0.71 -1.16 0.45
N ASP A 14 1.11 -2.13 1.27
CA ASP A 14 2.05 -3.16 0.84
C ASP A 14 1.47 -3.87 -0.40
N SER A 15 2.33 -4.23 -1.35
CA SER A 15 1.89 -4.90 -2.58
C SER A 15 1.12 -6.19 -2.30
N ASN A 16 1.48 -6.92 -1.24
CA ASN A 16 0.75 -8.13 -0.85
C ASN A 16 -0.68 -7.82 -0.41
N VAL A 17 -0.92 -6.66 0.21
CA VAL A 17 -2.27 -6.23 0.57
C VAL A 17 -3.09 -5.99 -0.70
N LEU A 18 -2.51 -5.31 -1.68
CA LEU A 18 -3.17 -5.04 -2.95
C LEU A 18 -3.52 -6.33 -3.71
N LEU A 19 -2.56 -7.27 -3.79
CA LEU A 19 -2.80 -8.55 -4.45
C LEU A 19 -3.85 -9.37 -3.71
N SER A 20 -3.81 -9.36 -2.38
CA SER A 20 -4.81 -10.08 -1.56
C SER A 20 -6.23 -9.56 -1.78
N ALA A 21 -6.37 -8.27 -2.08
CA ALA A 21 -7.67 -7.68 -2.38
C ALA A 21 -8.31 -8.34 -3.61
N LEU A 22 -7.48 -8.79 -4.57
CA LEU A 22 -7.98 -9.44 -5.78
C LEU A 22 -8.28 -10.92 -5.57
N ILE A 23 -7.65 -11.54 -4.56
CA ILE A 23 -7.77 -12.98 -4.31
C ILE A 23 -8.96 -13.29 -3.39
N SER A 24 -9.17 -12.47 -2.37
CA SER A 24 -10.14 -12.75 -1.30
C SER A 24 -11.23 -11.68 -1.27
N PRO A 25 -12.32 -11.85 -2.03
CA PRO A 25 -13.45 -10.93 -1.97
C PRO A 25 -13.99 -10.83 -0.54
N HIS A 26 -14.37 -9.62 -0.15
CA HIS A 26 -14.94 -9.30 1.17
C HIS A 26 -13.98 -9.42 2.35
N GLY A 27 -12.71 -9.77 2.12
CA GLY A 27 -11.69 -9.68 3.17
C GLY A 27 -11.27 -8.24 3.42
N SER A 28 -10.49 -8.01 4.48
CA SER A 28 -10.04 -6.65 4.83
C SER A 28 -9.29 -5.95 3.69
N PRO A 29 -8.38 -6.62 2.94
CA PRO A 29 -7.75 -5.97 1.81
C PRO A 29 -8.75 -5.52 0.73
N ASP A 30 -9.76 -6.33 0.43
CA ASP A 30 -10.79 -5.95 -0.54
C ASP A 30 -11.61 -4.76 -0.05
N VAL A 31 -11.98 -4.75 1.23
CA VAL A 31 -12.69 -3.61 1.84
C VAL A 31 -11.87 -2.33 1.71
N ILE A 32 -10.57 -2.39 1.97
CA ILE A 32 -9.67 -1.25 1.84
C ILE A 32 -9.63 -0.76 0.39
N TYR A 33 -9.44 -1.66 -0.55
CA TYR A 33 -9.36 -1.31 -1.97
C TYR A 33 -10.66 -0.65 -2.45
N ARG A 34 -11.81 -1.19 -2.07
CA ARG A 34 -13.11 -0.63 -2.42
C ARG A 34 -13.34 0.75 -1.80
N ALA A 35 -12.89 0.95 -0.56
CA ALA A 35 -12.96 2.25 0.09
C ALA A 35 -12.16 3.30 -0.68
N TRP A 36 -10.97 2.92 -1.17
CA TRP A 36 -10.19 3.80 -2.03
C TRP A 36 -10.93 4.11 -3.34
N ARG A 37 -11.52 3.11 -3.98
CA ARG A 37 -12.30 3.33 -5.20
C ARG A 37 -13.50 4.25 -4.97
N ALA A 38 -14.00 4.27 -3.74
CA ALA A 38 -15.07 5.19 -3.33
C ALA A 38 -14.54 6.55 -2.87
N ALA A 39 -13.26 6.82 -3.09
CA ALA A 39 -12.59 8.09 -2.77
C ALA A 39 -12.58 8.43 -1.27
N ARG A 40 -12.56 7.42 -0.40
CA ARG A 40 -12.54 7.66 1.05
C ARG A 40 -11.15 8.03 1.57
N PHE A 41 -10.10 7.72 0.84
CA PHE A 41 -8.73 8.12 1.15
C PHE A 41 -7.90 8.11 -0.14
N GLU A 42 -6.68 8.62 -0.07
CA GLU A 42 -5.73 8.58 -1.18
C GLU A 42 -4.74 7.43 -0.98
N ILE A 43 -4.53 6.61 -2.02
CA ILE A 43 -3.42 5.67 -2.04
C ILE A 43 -2.18 6.39 -2.53
N VAL A 44 -1.05 6.11 -1.87
CA VAL A 44 0.28 6.48 -2.34
C VAL A 44 0.90 5.23 -2.95
N THR A 45 1.36 5.32 -4.17
CA THR A 45 2.10 4.26 -4.84
C THR A 45 3.36 4.83 -5.46
N SER A 46 4.10 4.02 -6.20
CA SER A 46 5.29 4.46 -6.90
C SER A 46 5.44 3.66 -8.19
N THR A 47 6.28 4.17 -9.11
CA THR A 47 6.59 3.42 -10.32
C THR A 47 7.19 2.06 -9.98
N THR A 48 8.02 2.00 -8.94
CA THR A 48 8.61 0.74 -8.47
C THR A 48 7.54 -0.23 -7.99
N GLN A 49 6.56 0.24 -7.21
CA GLN A 49 5.48 -0.61 -6.74
C GLN A 49 4.60 -1.11 -7.89
N LEU A 50 4.29 -0.25 -8.85
CA LEU A 50 3.50 -0.67 -10.01
C LEU A 50 4.21 -1.78 -10.80
N ASP A 51 5.53 -1.67 -10.97
CA ASP A 51 6.33 -2.73 -11.60
C ASP A 51 6.34 -4.01 -10.78
N GLU A 52 6.43 -3.87 -9.45
CA GLU A 52 6.37 -5.02 -8.54
C GLU A 52 5.03 -5.75 -8.65
N LEU A 53 3.94 -5.04 -8.72
CA LEU A 53 2.61 -5.65 -8.89
C LEU A 53 2.51 -6.44 -10.20
N ARG A 54 3.03 -5.89 -11.29
CA ARG A 54 3.04 -6.58 -12.56
C ARG A 54 3.86 -7.87 -12.50
N ARG A 55 5.04 -7.83 -11.85
CA ARG A 55 5.90 -9.01 -11.71
C ARG A 55 5.29 -10.04 -10.77
N ALA A 56 4.73 -9.59 -9.64
CA ALA A 56 4.18 -10.49 -8.63
C ALA A 56 3.04 -11.34 -9.18
N SER A 57 2.26 -10.81 -10.11
CA SER A 57 1.17 -11.55 -10.73
C SER A 57 1.66 -12.78 -11.50
N ARG A 58 2.95 -12.83 -11.85
CA ARG A 58 3.55 -13.94 -12.59
C ARG A 58 4.19 -14.97 -11.68
N TYR A 59 4.26 -14.71 -10.37
CA TYR A 59 4.84 -15.66 -9.43
C TYR A 59 3.96 -16.90 -9.33
N PRO A 60 4.54 -18.12 -9.21
CA PRO A 60 3.76 -19.35 -9.19
C PRO A 60 2.65 -19.36 -8.14
N LYS A 61 2.90 -18.78 -6.97
CA LYS A 61 1.90 -18.76 -5.89
C LYS A 61 0.65 -17.95 -6.24
N PHE A 62 0.77 -16.97 -7.15
CA PHE A 62 -0.35 -16.15 -7.56
C PHE A 62 -0.95 -16.55 -8.89
N LYS A 63 -0.19 -17.28 -9.72
CA LYS A 63 -0.57 -17.56 -11.09
C LYS A 63 -1.89 -18.35 -11.19
N ALA A 64 -2.16 -19.19 -10.21
CA ALA A 64 -3.37 -20.00 -10.19
C ALA A 64 -4.60 -19.25 -9.68
N VAL A 65 -4.41 -18.12 -8.96
CA VAL A 65 -5.50 -17.43 -8.26
C VAL A 65 -5.70 -15.99 -8.73
N LEU A 66 -4.74 -15.40 -9.43
CA LEU A 66 -4.86 -14.05 -9.96
C LEU A 66 -5.15 -14.09 -11.46
N LEU A 67 -6.24 -13.44 -11.83
CA LEU A 67 -6.58 -13.28 -13.24
C LEU A 67 -5.78 -12.06 -13.79
N PRO A 68 -5.03 -12.26 -14.89
CA PRO A 68 -4.19 -11.17 -15.42
C PRO A 68 -4.94 -9.87 -15.70
N HIS A 69 -6.17 -9.95 -16.21
CA HIS A 69 -6.94 -8.75 -16.50
C HIS A 69 -7.32 -7.97 -15.24
N ARG A 70 -7.48 -8.64 -14.11
CA ARG A 70 -7.76 -7.98 -12.83
C ARG A 70 -6.53 -7.23 -12.31
N VAL A 71 -5.37 -7.84 -12.44
CA VAL A 71 -4.10 -7.18 -12.07
C VAL A 71 -3.89 -5.95 -12.96
N GLY A 72 -4.11 -6.08 -14.27
CA GLY A 72 -4.00 -4.96 -15.20
C GLY A 72 -4.96 -3.83 -14.86
N ALA A 73 -6.21 -4.16 -14.52
CA ALA A 73 -7.18 -3.15 -14.13
C ALA A 73 -6.77 -2.43 -12.83
N MET A 74 -6.26 -3.17 -11.86
CA MET A 74 -5.77 -2.57 -10.62
C MET A 74 -4.61 -1.63 -10.89
N VAL A 75 -3.62 -2.04 -11.68
CA VAL A 75 -2.48 -1.19 -12.03
C VAL A 75 -2.96 0.07 -12.74
N ASN A 76 -3.90 -0.04 -13.67
CA ASN A 76 -4.48 1.12 -14.33
C ASN A 76 -5.15 2.08 -13.34
N ASN A 77 -5.90 1.55 -12.39
CA ASN A 77 -6.55 2.37 -11.37
C ASN A 77 -5.51 3.06 -10.49
N LEU A 78 -4.45 2.34 -10.11
CA LEU A 78 -3.40 2.90 -9.25
C LEU A 78 -2.60 4.01 -9.95
N GLN A 79 -2.56 4.05 -11.27
CA GLN A 79 -1.92 5.16 -11.97
C GLN A 79 -2.61 6.49 -11.73
N ARG A 80 -3.83 6.49 -11.21
CA ARG A 80 -4.56 7.69 -10.81
C ARG A 80 -4.32 8.09 -9.37
N ALA A 81 -3.61 7.24 -8.62
CA ALA A 81 -3.23 7.52 -7.24
C ALA A 81 -2.07 8.53 -7.20
N LEU A 82 -1.63 8.89 -6.01
CA LEU A 82 -0.43 9.70 -5.85
C LEU A 82 0.79 8.82 -6.15
N VAL A 83 1.40 9.00 -7.33
CA VAL A 83 2.50 8.18 -7.80
C VAL A 83 3.82 8.88 -7.55
N LEU A 84 4.71 8.23 -6.79
CA LEU A 84 6.05 8.73 -6.50
C LEU A 84 7.03 8.16 -7.52
N ASP A 85 7.85 9.02 -8.12
CA ASP A 85 8.84 8.57 -9.09
C ASP A 85 10.09 8.01 -8.42
N ARG A 86 10.61 8.70 -7.42
CA ARG A 86 11.87 8.35 -6.75
C ARG A 86 11.78 8.59 -5.26
N PRO A 87 11.23 7.64 -4.50
CA PRO A 87 11.25 7.79 -3.05
C PRO A 87 12.69 7.72 -2.52
N PRO A 88 12.96 8.32 -1.34
CA PRO A 88 14.29 8.23 -0.74
C PRO A 88 14.75 6.79 -0.55
N THR A 89 16.06 6.55 -0.69
CA THR A 89 16.63 5.20 -0.61
C THR A 89 17.55 4.99 0.58
N ASP A 90 17.66 5.97 1.46
CA ASP A 90 18.56 5.96 2.61
C ASP A 90 17.87 5.50 3.90
N ILE A 91 16.74 4.84 3.78
CA ILE A 91 16.00 4.33 4.93
C ILE A 91 16.54 2.94 5.28
N GLU A 92 16.93 2.75 6.55
CA GLU A 92 17.37 1.47 7.03
C GLU A 92 16.23 0.56 7.44
N ALA A 93 16.27 -0.66 6.98
CA ALA A 93 15.36 -1.73 7.39
C ALA A 93 16.04 -3.07 7.15
N ASP A 94 15.60 -4.10 7.88
CA ASP A 94 16.16 -5.44 7.75
C ASP A 94 15.92 -6.03 6.35
N ASP A 95 14.82 -5.65 5.73
CA ASP A 95 14.44 -6.12 4.40
C ASP A 95 14.44 -4.91 3.45
N PRO A 96 15.12 -4.99 2.29
CA PRO A 96 15.09 -3.90 1.30
C PRO A 96 13.68 -3.51 0.84
N PHE A 97 12.77 -4.48 0.80
CA PHE A 97 11.39 -4.22 0.44
C PHE A 97 10.69 -3.36 1.48
N ASP A 98 10.96 -3.61 2.77
CA ASP A 98 10.44 -2.79 3.86
C ASP A 98 11.01 -1.38 3.80
N ALA A 99 12.31 -1.25 3.50
CA ALA A 99 12.93 0.05 3.32
C ALA A 99 12.22 0.84 2.22
N PHE A 100 11.84 0.19 1.15
CA PHE A 100 11.10 0.80 0.05
C PHE A 100 9.73 1.31 0.50
N LEU A 101 8.96 0.51 1.25
CA LEU A 101 7.66 0.92 1.77
C LEU A 101 7.76 2.09 2.75
N LEU A 102 8.76 2.03 3.64
CA LEU A 102 9.02 3.12 4.59
C LEU A 102 9.40 4.40 3.86
N ALA A 103 10.21 4.29 2.81
CA ALA A 103 10.59 5.45 2.01
C ALA A 103 9.39 6.10 1.34
N MET A 104 8.46 5.30 0.83
CA MET A 104 7.22 5.83 0.26
C MET A 104 6.39 6.57 1.30
N ALA A 105 6.30 6.02 2.50
CA ALA A 105 5.53 6.64 3.58
C ALA A 105 6.12 8.00 3.99
N ILE A 106 7.44 8.07 4.10
CA ILE A 106 8.13 9.32 4.46
C ILE A 106 7.98 10.35 3.34
N ALA A 107 8.24 9.95 2.10
CA ALA A 107 8.21 10.87 0.96
C ALA A 107 6.83 11.49 0.75
N SER A 108 5.76 10.76 1.06
CA SER A 108 4.39 11.21 0.89
C SER A 108 3.79 11.82 2.16
N ASP A 109 4.50 11.75 3.28
CA ASP A 109 3.99 12.15 4.58
C ASP A 109 2.67 11.42 4.88
N ALA A 110 2.69 10.08 4.67
CA ALA A 110 1.49 9.26 4.77
C ALA A 110 0.99 9.14 6.20
N ASP A 111 -0.32 8.96 6.33
CA ASP A 111 -0.96 8.75 7.63
C ASP A 111 -0.85 7.30 8.06
N TYR A 112 -0.91 6.37 7.10
CA TYR A 112 -0.86 4.93 7.37
C TYR A 112 0.01 4.19 6.37
N LEU A 113 0.67 3.14 6.87
CA LEU A 113 1.28 2.08 6.07
C LEU A 113 0.63 0.77 6.49
N VAL A 114 -0.04 0.12 5.55
CA VAL A 114 -0.80 -1.11 5.82
C VAL A 114 -0.02 -2.31 5.28
N THR A 115 0.27 -3.26 6.15
CA THR A 115 1.01 -4.46 5.79
C THR A 115 0.51 -5.68 6.57
N CYS A 116 0.60 -6.87 5.96
CA CYS A 116 0.34 -8.14 6.63
C CYS A 116 1.64 -8.82 7.09
N ASP A 117 2.79 -8.22 6.82
CA ASP A 117 4.07 -8.88 7.04
C ASP A 117 4.51 -8.77 8.48
N HIS A 118 4.36 -9.86 9.23
CA HIS A 118 4.79 -9.96 10.61
C HIS A 118 6.28 -10.33 10.75
N ARG A 119 6.92 -10.79 9.66
CA ARG A 119 8.27 -11.36 9.74
C ARG A 119 9.38 -10.32 9.67
N ALA A 120 9.17 -9.31 8.86
CA ALA A 120 10.22 -8.35 8.54
C ALA A 120 10.31 -7.18 9.52
N GLY A 121 9.51 -7.16 10.56
CA GLY A 121 9.62 -6.16 11.61
C GLY A 121 8.86 -4.86 11.38
N LEU A 122 8.16 -4.69 10.26
CA LEU A 122 7.39 -3.46 10.01
C LEU A 122 6.34 -3.22 11.08
N LEU A 123 5.54 -4.23 11.40
CA LEU A 123 4.47 -4.10 12.39
C LEU A 123 5.02 -3.83 13.78
N GLN A 124 6.19 -4.38 14.11
CA GLN A 124 6.86 -4.14 15.38
C GLN A 124 7.39 -2.71 15.49
N ARG A 125 7.66 -2.06 14.37
CA ARG A 125 8.11 -0.67 14.36
C ARG A 125 7.01 0.30 14.81
N VAL A 126 5.76 -0.01 14.54
CA VAL A 126 4.54 0.74 14.91
C VAL A 126 4.40 2.08 14.19
N HIS A 127 5.46 2.85 14.12
CA HIS A 127 5.45 4.16 13.44
C HIS A 127 6.73 4.41 12.66
N ILE A 128 6.63 5.25 11.64
CA ILE A 128 7.78 5.95 11.07
C ILE A 128 7.35 7.40 10.81
N GLY A 129 8.03 8.36 11.46
CA GLY A 129 7.57 9.74 11.41
C GLY A 129 6.11 9.82 11.90
N ARG A 130 5.25 10.44 11.14
CA ARG A 130 3.82 10.50 11.45
C ARG A 130 3.05 9.28 10.98
N THR A 131 3.65 8.41 10.16
CA THR A 131 2.97 7.26 9.57
C THR A 131 2.79 6.15 10.60
N ARG A 132 1.54 5.74 10.80
CA ARG A 132 1.20 4.61 11.66
C ARG A 132 1.20 3.33 10.82
N ILE A 133 1.88 2.28 11.32
CA ILE A 133 2.02 1.00 10.63
C ILE A 133 1.04 0.01 11.23
N VAL A 134 0.11 -0.50 10.41
CA VAL A 134 -1.00 -1.33 10.89
C VAL A 134 -1.27 -2.50 9.95
N THR A 135 -2.03 -3.48 10.45
CA THR A 135 -2.56 -4.57 9.63
C THR A 135 -3.81 -4.09 8.88
N PRO A 136 -4.23 -4.82 7.82
CA PRO A 136 -5.48 -4.49 7.14
C PRO A 136 -6.69 -4.48 8.07
N VAL A 137 -6.79 -5.43 9.00
CA VAL A 137 -7.89 -5.48 9.96
C VAL A 137 -7.89 -4.24 10.84
N ALA A 138 -6.73 -3.87 11.37
CA ALA A 138 -6.60 -2.69 12.21
C ALA A 138 -6.93 -1.41 11.46
N PHE A 139 -6.49 -1.31 10.21
CA PHE A 139 -6.80 -0.14 9.38
C PHE A 139 -8.30 0.02 9.19
N CYS A 140 -9.01 -1.08 8.87
CA CYS A 140 -10.46 -1.03 8.71
C CYS A 140 -11.15 -0.57 9.99
N ALA A 141 -10.68 -1.06 11.15
CA ALA A 141 -11.28 -0.70 12.42
C ALA A 141 -11.01 0.75 12.83
N GLU A 142 -9.81 1.25 12.53
CA GLU A 142 -9.38 2.59 12.98
C GLU A 142 -9.79 3.70 12.02
N ALA A 143 -9.75 3.43 10.72
CA ALA A 143 -9.75 4.47 9.70
C ALA A 143 -10.97 4.45 8.78
N LEU A 144 -11.69 3.34 8.73
CA LEU A 144 -12.83 3.20 7.83
C LEU A 144 -14.19 3.04 8.52
#